data_5a3de141d4466308a3f0fffca96ad36d
#
_entry.id   5a3de141d4466308a3f0fffca96ad36d
#
_cell.length_a   1.000
_cell.length_b   1.000
_cell.length_c   1.000
_cell.angle_alpha   90.00
_cell.angle_beta   90.00
_cell.angle_gamma   90.00
#
_symmetry.space_group_name_H-M   'P 1'
#
loop_
_entity.id
_entity.type
_entity.pdbx_description
1 polymer ?
#
loop_
_entity_poly.entity_id
_entity_poly.type
_entity_poly.pdbx_seq_one_letter_code
_entity_poly.pdbx_strand_id
1 'polypeptide(L)'
;MLLSVQLFAQPERWQQQINYKIDASLDVQKNTIKGTEEILYTNNSTDTLRKVYFHMYWNAFQPNSNMDVRSRELGKTTFTSRRGDEVKDWDMRVRDRIQNLKPEEYGIQKVNTITINGKAQQLIEHETILEVVLTQPILPKSVVKMNVQFEAQVPVQVRRSGRDNKEGVRYSMSQWYPKMVEYDYQGWNTNPYIAREFYGVWGNYDVTLRMDKTYMVGGTGVLQNPTAPLDKDGNKVWNFKGNTIHDFVWFADNNFKHLFKEVRKGLTLHVYYKAKDAKVDSAWANVLWAAEKVLPYMEKKMGAYPYPQYSFIQGGDGGMEYAMATLLAGPGLGTVFHEWIHSWYQHILGSNESLFAWMDEGFTSYGEDDVTHFYEKNFATQSPYISEVAKKQIVANVERQANMLPAVQYGNYNGYLALAKSGFEEPMSTHADHFNTNYAYSNAAYSKGGTFIGLLGYVMGEAKRDQLMLNYYNTWKFKHPNANDFIRVAEKTSGLQLQWLKEYWVNSTKTIDYGLNDIQVSGNAALISIQRIGKFPMPVEVVVTYKDGTSELHYMPLDLMLGGKQQEGAIKQINHPEWKWAQPTYTFETTQPLNAIKSIEIDPSQRMPDINRSNNKIEIPN
;
A
#
# COMPACT_ATOMS: atom_id res chain seq x y z
N MET A 1 9.88 17.77 39.42
CA MET A 1 9.54 16.75 38.43
C MET A 1 9.60 17.43 37.07
N LEU A 2 10.76 17.39 36.41
CA LEU A 2 10.96 17.97 35.07
C LEU A 2 10.38 16.99 34.06
N LEU A 3 9.25 17.32 33.45
CA LEU A 3 8.73 16.64 32.26
C LEU A 3 9.70 16.94 31.11
N SER A 4 10.53 15.98 30.76
CA SER A 4 11.28 16.00 29.50
C SER A 4 10.27 15.79 28.36
N VAL A 5 9.85 16.86 27.71
CA VAL A 5 9.21 16.80 26.40
C VAL A 5 10.28 16.30 25.44
N GLN A 6 10.20 15.04 25.05
CA GLN A 6 10.97 14.53 23.93
C GLN A 6 10.44 15.20 22.65
N LEU A 7 11.07 16.29 22.28
CA LEU A 7 10.94 16.85 20.94
C LEU A 7 11.58 15.85 19.99
N PHE A 8 10.78 15.01 19.35
CA PHE A 8 11.22 14.27 18.18
C PHE A 8 11.52 15.30 17.08
N ALA A 9 12.81 15.58 16.86
CA ALA A 9 13.23 16.40 15.73
C ALA A 9 12.71 15.72 14.46
N GLN A 10 11.78 16.38 13.78
CA GLN A 10 11.30 15.91 12.49
C GLN A 10 12.45 15.98 11.48
N PRO A 11 12.54 15.03 10.54
CA PRO A 11 13.59 15.08 9.51
C PRO A 11 13.53 16.41 8.76
N GLU A 12 14.67 17.09 8.62
CA GLU A 12 14.80 18.38 7.94
C GLU A 12 14.73 18.28 6.40
N ARG A 13 14.16 17.21 5.85
CA ARG A 13 13.98 17.10 4.40
C ARG A 13 12.90 18.09 3.96
N TRP A 14 13.27 19.02 3.08
CA TRP A 14 12.28 19.89 2.43
C TRP A 14 11.36 19.06 1.53
N GLN A 15 10.15 19.50 1.40
CA GLN A 15 9.17 19.01 0.42
C GLN A 15 8.41 20.19 -0.13
N GLN A 16 7.93 20.08 -1.35
CA GLN A 16 7.12 21.12 -1.97
C GLN A 16 5.76 21.22 -1.28
N GLN A 17 5.09 22.34 -1.51
CA GLN A 17 3.73 22.55 -1.02
C GLN A 17 2.88 23.19 -2.11
N ILE A 18 1.62 22.75 -2.18
CA ILE A 18 0.69 23.23 -3.19
C ILE A 18 -0.68 23.54 -2.56
N ASN A 19 -1.36 24.57 -3.06
CA ASN A 19 -2.76 24.80 -2.76
C ASN A 19 -3.50 24.92 -4.09
N TYR A 20 -4.53 24.10 -4.26
CA TYR A 20 -5.40 24.11 -5.42
C TYR A 20 -6.73 24.76 -5.10
N LYS A 21 -7.18 25.66 -5.97
CA LYS A 21 -8.59 26.03 -6.10
C LYS A 21 -9.05 25.66 -7.48
N ILE A 22 -9.88 24.63 -7.57
CA ILE A 22 -10.36 24.07 -8.83
C ILE A 22 -11.83 24.40 -9.00
N ASP A 23 -12.21 24.89 -10.16
CA ASP A 23 -13.59 25.12 -10.57
C ASP A 23 -13.84 24.38 -11.89
N ALA A 24 -14.71 23.38 -11.87
CA ALA A 24 -14.92 22.51 -13.02
C ALA A 24 -16.42 22.22 -13.26
N SER A 25 -16.80 22.11 -14.52
CA SER A 25 -18.12 21.73 -14.98
C SER A 25 -18.05 20.47 -15.82
N LEU A 26 -18.89 19.47 -15.51
CA LEU A 26 -19.08 18.28 -16.33
C LEU A 26 -20.35 18.39 -17.17
N ASP A 27 -20.20 18.32 -18.49
CA ASP A 27 -21.29 18.11 -19.44
C ASP A 27 -21.56 16.59 -19.53
N VAL A 28 -22.62 16.13 -18.88
CA VAL A 28 -22.98 14.70 -18.80
C VAL A 28 -23.47 14.12 -20.12
N GLN A 29 -23.84 14.95 -21.10
CA GLN A 29 -24.27 14.51 -22.43
C GLN A 29 -23.07 14.28 -23.34
N LYS A 30 -22.09 15.19 -23.29
CA LYS A 30 -20.85 15.11 -24.08
C LYS A 30 -19.74 14.34 -23.37
N ASN A 31 -19.87 14.08 -22.08
CA ASN A 31 -18.83 13.50 -21.23
C ASN A 31 -17.52 14.31 -21.27
N THR A 32 -17.65 15.62 -21.17
CA THR A 32 -16.50 16.54 -21.20
C THR A 32 -16.47 17.41 -19.96
N ILE A 33 -15.26 17.69 -19.49
CA ILE A 33 -14.99 18.65 -18.41
C ILE A 33 -14.39 19.92 -19.00
N LYS A 34 -14.82 21.07 -18.48
CA LYS A 34 -14.11 22.34 -18.60
C LYS A 34 -13.76 22.82 -17.20
N GLY A 35 -12.50 23.16 -17.00
CA GLY A 35 -12.04 23.55 -15.68
C GLY A 35 -10.98 24.63 -15.68
N THR A 36 -10.87 25.27 -14.53
CA THR A 36 -9.81 26.22 -14.19
C THR A 36 -9.18 25.82 -12.87
N GLU A 37 -7.87 26.03 -12.76
CA GLU A 37 -7.14 25.88 -11.53
C GLU A 37 -6.42 27.17 -11.18
N GLU A 38 -6.58 27.61 -9.96
CA GLU A 38 -5.69 28.57 -9.32
C GLU A 38 -4.77 27.79 -8.38
N ILE A 39 -3.48 27.82 -8.67
CA ILE A 39 -2.46 27.04 -7.95
C ILE A 39 -1.52 28.01 -7.24
N LEU A 40 -1.37 27.86 -5.93
CA LEU A 40 -0.26 28.45 -5.18
C LEU A 40 0.79 27.35 -4.93
N TYR A 41 1.92 27.46 -5.62
CA TYR A 41 3.04 26.51 -5.50
C TYR A 41 4.18 27.15 -4.73
N THR A 42 4.63 26.45 -3.69
CA THR A 42 5.77 26.87 -2.87
C THR A 42 6.97 26.01 -3.18
N ASN A 43 8.00 26.61 -3.78
CA ASN A 43 9.29 25.96 -3.98
C ASN A 43 10.07 25.98 -2.67
N ASN A 44 10.01 24.92 -1.89
CA ASN A 44 10.76 24.75 -0.64
C ASN A 44 12.17 24.19 -0.84
N SER A 45 12.58 23.91 -2.08
CA SER A 45 13.93 23.45 -2.38
C SER A 45 14.98 24.58 -2.30
N THR A 46 16.22 24.21 -2.45
CA THR A 46 17.36 25.13 -2.65
C THR A 46 17.59 25.46 -4.12
N ASP A 47 16.79 24.86 -5.01
CA ASP A 47 16.99 24.94 -6.46
C ASP A 47 16.13 26.01 -7.11
N THR A 48 16.66 26.62 -8.16
CA THR A 48 15.94 27.52 -9.05
C THR A 48 15.25 26.70 -10.15
N LEU A 49 13.93 26.67 -10.16
CA LEU A 49 13.17 25.90 -11.13
C LEU A 49 12.94 26.73 -12.40
N ARG A 50 13.37 26.22 -13.56
CA ARG A 50 13.22 26.85 -14.88
C ARG A 50 12.10 26.21 -15.69
N LYS A 51 11.59 25.07 -15.24
CA LYS A 51 10.49 24.30 -15.78
C LYS A 51 9.64 23.79 -14.65
N VAL A 52 8.38 23.54 -14.90
CA VAL A 52 7.50 22.74 -14.05
C VAL A 52 6.78 21.73 -14.94
N TYR A 53 6.23 20.68 -14.32
CA TYR A 53 5.57 19.61 -15.06
C TYR A 53 4.20 19.30 -14.45
N PHE A 54 3.29 18.85 -15.32
CA PHE A 54 1.97 18.37 -14.92
C PHE A 54 1.72 16.97 -15.45
N HIS A 55 1.11 16.11 -14.65
CA HIS A 55 0.56 14.85 -15.11
C HIS A 55 -0.75 15.09 -15.85
N MET A 56 -0.88 14.46 -17.01
CA MET A 56 -2.05 14.43 -17.88
C MET A 56 -2.51 12.97 -18.00
N TYR A 57 -2.94 12.38 -16.87
CA TYR A 57 -3.08 10.93 -16.72
C TYR A 57 -4.02 10.27 -17.73
N TRP A 58 -5.12 10.93 -18.10
CA TRP A 58 -6.10 10.35 -19.02
C TRP A 58 -5.58 10.15 -20.43
N ASN A 59 -4.51 10.83 -20.82
CA ASN A 59 -3.88 10.66 -22.13
C ASN A 59 -3.29 9.24 -22.29
N ALA A 60 -3.12 8.48 -21.19
CA ALA A 60 -2.77 7.06 -21.25
C ALA A 60 -3.89 6.16 -21.85
N PHE A 61 -5.15 6.64 -21.87
CA PHE A 61 -6.29 5.87 -22.38
C PHE A 61 -6.54 6.17 -23.86
N GLN A 62 -5.48 6.08 -24.67
CA GLN A 62 -5.50 6.29 -26.12
C GLN A 62 -4.72 5.15 -26.81
N PRO A 63 -5.15 4.67 -27.99
CA PRO A 63 -4.40 3.69 -28.75
C PRO A 63 -2.95 4.10 -28.97
N ASN A 64 -2.04 3.14 -28.80
CA ASN A 64 -0.59 3.30 -28.88
C ASN A 64 0.05 4.17 -27.78
N SER A 65 -0.68 4.50 -26.71
CA SER A 65 -0.06 5.05 -25.50
C SER A 65 0.90 4.04 -24.87
N ASN A 66 1.79 4.54 -24.00
CA ASN A 66 2.69 3.65 -23.24
C ASN A 66 1.92 2.59 -22.44
N MET A 67 0.75 2.92 -21.86
CA MET A 67 -0.10 1.97 -21.17
C MET A 67 -0.65 0.88 -22.11
N ASP A 68 -1.13 1.25 -23.29
CA ASP A 68 -1.64 0.29 -24.28
C ASP A 68 -0.53 -0.65 -24.77
N VAL A 69 0.60 -0.09 -25.17
CA VAL A 69 1.75 -0.87 -25.67
C VAL A 69 2.26 -1.81 -24.58
N ARG A 70 2.47 -1.29 -23.37
CA ARG A 70 2.98 -2.07 -22.24
C ARG A 70 2.03 -3.22 -21.89
N SER A 71 0.72 -2.97 -21.82
CA SER A 71 -0.27 -4.01 -21.51
C SER A 71 -0.25 -5.12 -22.55
N ARG A 72 -0.17 -4.78 -23.82
CA ARG A 72 -0.10 -5.80 -24.91
C ARG A 72 1.19 -6.59 -24.89
N GLU A 73 2.33 -5.97 -24.55
CA GLU A 73 3.62 -6.67 -24.43
C GLU A 73 3.62 -7.67 -23.26
N LEU A 74 3.11 -7.27 -22.09
CA LEU A 74 2.96 -8.16 -20.93
C LEU A 74 2.08 -9.37 -21.24
N GLY A 75 1.02 -9.18 -22.02
CA GLY A 75 0.14 -10.28 -22.44
C GLY A 75 0.76 -11.32 -23.38
N LYS A 76 1.98 -11.11 -23.85
CA LYS A 76 2.75 -12.11 -24.59
C LYS A 76 3.45 -13.11 -23.68
N THR A 77 3.69 -12.74 -22.42
CA THR A 77 4.30 -13.61 -21.41
C THR A 77 3.23 -14.54 -20.83
N THR A 78 3.60 -15.79 -20.58
CA THR A 78 2.76 -16.79 -19.91
C THR A 78 3.45 -17.31 -18.66
N PHE A 79 2.66 -17.70 -17.66
CA PHE A 79 3.15 -18.38 -16.48
C PHE A 79 2.12 -19.44 -16.01
N THR A 80 2.61 -20.41 -15.23
CA THR A 80 1.73 -21.44 -14.67
C THR A 80 1.05 -20.92 -13.40
N SER A 81 -0.29 -20.93 -13.41
CA SER A 81 -1.10 -20.53 -12.25
C SER A 81 -0.94 -21.53 -11.08
N ARG A 82 -1.40 -21.16 -9.89
CA ARG A 82 -1.44 -22.08 -8.72
C ARG A 82 -2.29 -23.33 -8.97
N ARG A 83 -3.19 -23.31 -9.97
CA ARG A 83 -4.03 -24.46 -10.36
C ARG A 83 -3.39 -25.32 -11.44
N GLY A 84 -2.20 -24.95 -11.92
CA GLY A 84 -1.49 -25.66 -12.98
C GLY A 84 -1.85 -25.20 -14.40
N ASP A 85 -2.76 -24.22 -14.54
CA ASP A 85 -3.14 -23.71 -15.86
C ASP A 85 -2.10 -22.72 -16.39
N GLU A 86 -1.86 -22.74 -17.69
CA GLU A 86 -1.07 -21.71 -18.37
C GLU A 86 -1.94 -20.45 -18.55
N VAL A 87 -1.50 -19.32 -18.01
CA VAL A 87 -2.19 -18.03 -18.09
C VAL A 87 -1.28 -16.95 -18.63
N LYS A 88 -1.87 -16.04 -19.42
CA LYS A 88 -1.17 -14.84 -19.90
C LYS A 88 -1.02 -13.82 -18.78
N ASP A 89 0.09 -13.09 -18.78
CA ASP A 89 0.41 -12.06 -17.79
C ASP A 89 -0.34 -10.73 -18.02
N TRP A 90 -1.63 -10.82 -18.36
CA TRP A 90 -2.49 -9.66 -18.56
C TRP A 90 -2.76 -8.89 -17.25
N ASP A 91 -2.74 -7.57 -17.30
CA ASP A 91 -3.65 -6.82 -16.43
C ASP A 91 -5.07 -7.03 -16.96
N MET A 92 -5.87 -7.81 -16.24
CA MET A 92 -7.20 -8.23 -16.68
C MET A 92 -8.18 -7.07 -16.90
N ARG A 93 -7.88 -5.89 -16.37
CA ARG A 93 -8.68 -4.66 -16.52
C ARG A 93 -8.37 -3.96 -17.83
N VAL A 94 -7.09 -3.89 -18.19
CA VAL A 94 -6.59 -3.21 -19.39
C VAL A 94 -6.53 -4.14 -20.59
N ARG A 95 -5.80 -5.25 -20.49
CA ARG A 95 -5.54 -6.21 -21.57
C ARG A 95 -5.15 -5.49 -22.87
N ASP A 96 -5.93 -5.75 -23.92
CA ASP A 96 -5.86 -5.15 -25.26
C ASP A 96 -7.00 -4.16 -25.54
N ARG A 97 -7.67 -3.68 -24.48
CA ARG A 97 -8.89 -2.85 -24.63
C ARG A 97 -8.60 -1.48 -25.21
N ILE A 98 -7.48 -0.84 -24.81
CA ILE A 98 -7.19 0.54 -25.19
C ILE A 98 -7.03 0.69 -26.70
N GLN A 99 -6.34 -0.24 -27.37
CA GLN A 99 -6.19 -0.20 -28.83
C GLN A 99 -7.52 -0.27 -29.59
N ASN A 100 -8.58 -0.79 -28.96
CA ASN A 100 -9.91 -0.99 -29.56
C ASN A 100 -10.91 0.12 -29.20
N LEU A 101 -10.51 1.12 -28.39
CA LEU A 101 -11.37 2.26 -28.09
C LEU A 101 -11.64 3.10 -29.32
N LYS A 102 -12.82 3.70 -29.37
CA LYS A 102 -13.21 4.68 -30.40
C LYS A 102 -12.84 6.09 -29.92
N PRO A 103 -12.72 7.08 -30.84
CA PRO A 103 -12.35 8.44 -30.46
C PRO A 103 -13.21 9.07 -29.36
N GLU A 104 -14.51 8.80 -29.32
CA GLU A 104 -15.44 9.27 -28.28
C GLU A 104 -15.29 8.52 -26.93
N GLU A 105 -14.47 7.47 -26.89
CA GLU A 105 -14.17 6.65 -25.71
C GLU A 105 -12.79 6.95 -25.11
N TYR A 106 -11.95 7.73 -25.82
CA TYR A 106 -10.61 8.09 -25.36
C TYR A 106 -10.63 8.93 -24.09
N GLY A 107 -9.60 8.77 -23.27
CA GLY A 107 -9.22 9.76 -22.28
C GLY A 107 -8.41 10.87 -22.93
N ILE A 108 -8.85 12.11 -22.79
CA ILE A 108 -8.11 13.27 -23.27
C ILE A 108 -8.06 14.31 -22.17
N GLN A 109 -6.87 14.75 -21.83
CA GLN A 109 -6.65 15.93 -21.01
C GLN A 109 -5.83 16.93 -21.83
N LYS A 110 -6.30 18.16 -21.88
CA LYS A 110 -5.65 19.24 -22.61
C LYS A 110 -5.62 20.50 -21.77
N VAL A 111 -4.44 21.05 -21.61
CA VAL A 111 -4.24 22.38 -21.02
C VAL A 111 -4.24 23.40 -22.14
N ASN A 112 -5.20 24.33 -22.12
CA ASN A 112 -5.32 25.39 -23.12
C ASN A 112 -4.32 26.52 -22.83
N THR A 113 -4.19 26.91 -21.57
CA THR A 113 -3.27 27.97 -21.14
C THR A 113 -2.79 27.75 -19.72
N ILE A 114 -1.53 28.11 -19.49
CA ILE A 114 -0.97 28.33 -18.15
C ILE A 114 -0.41 29.74 -18.11
N THR A 115 -0.85 30.54 -17.15
CA THR A 115 -0.27 31.86 -16.88
C THR A 115 0.36 31.89 -15.48
N ILE A 116 1.53 32.51 -15.40
CA ILE A 116 2.23 32.76 -14.14
C ILE A 116 2.45 34.25 -14.03
N ASN A 117 1.96 34.85 -12.95
CA ASN A 117 1.99 36.31 -12.76
C ASN A 117 1.40 37.05 -13.99
N GLY A 118 0.33 36.49 -14.59
CA GLY A 118 -0.35 37.05 -15.77
C GLY A 118 0.34 36.83 -17.13
N LYS A 119 1.52 36.19 -17.17
CA LYS A 119 2.25 35.86 -18.41
C LYS A 119 1.97 34.44 -18.85
N ALA A 120 1.59 34.25 -20.11
CA ALA A 120 1.45 32.91 -20.69
C ALA A 120 2.81 32.18 -20.76
N GLN A 121 2.76 30.88 -20.52
CA GLN A 121 3.94 30.01 -20.56
C GLN A 121 3.95 29.16 -21.83
N GLN A 122 5.13 28.69 -22.24
CA GLN A 122 5.27 27.71 -23.32
C GLN A 122 4.94 26.32 -22.79
N LEU A 123 4.09 25.58 -23.51
CA LEU A 123 3.66 24.22 -23.18
C LEU A 123 4.23 23.24 -24.20
N ILE A 124 4.77 22.10 -23.70
CA ILE A 124 5.30 21.02 -24.54
C ILE A 124 4.69 19.71 -24.03
N GLU A 125 3.94 19.03 -24.86
CA GLU A 125 3.25 17.79 -24.51
C GLU A 125 4.15 16.57 -24.73
N HIS A 126 4.21 15.67 -23.72
CA HIS A 126 4.91 14.39 -23.76
C HIS A 126 3.94 13.28 -23.28
N GLU A 127 2.92 12.99 -24.07
CA GLU A 127 1.85 12.04 -23.77
C GLU A 127 1.15 12.35 -22.42
N THR A 128 1.53 11.66 -21.34
CA THR A 128 0.94 11.87 -20.00
C THR A 128 1.68 12.89 -19.14
N ILE A 129 2.68 13.56 -19.69
CA ILE A 129 3.43 14.63 -19.02
C ILE A 129 3.36 15.90 -19.86
N LEU A 130 2.99 17.00 -19.23
CA LEU A 130 3.05 18.34 -19.81
C LEU A 130 4.24 19.09 -19.20
N GLU A 131 5.21 19.47 -20.02
CA GLU A 131 6.32 20.35 -19.66
C GLU A 131 5.91 21.81 -19.83
N VAL A 132 6.17 22.65 -18.84
CA VAL A 132 5.93 24.08 -18.85
C VAL A 132 7.25 24.81 -18.74
N VAL A 133 7.69 25.45 -19.82
CA VAL A 133 8.93 26.24 -19.83
C VAL A 133 8.62 27.63 -19.28
N LEU A 134 9.27 27.98 -18.18
CA LEU A 134 8.98 29.19 -17.44
C LEU A 134 9.63 30.42 -18.06
N THR A 135 8.84 31.46 -18.32
CA THR A 135 9.35 32.76 -18.79
C THR A 135 10.22 33.46 -17.73
N GLN A 136 9.96 33.17 -16.46
CA GLN A 136 10.78 33.58 -15.31
C GLN A 136 10.92 32.37 -14.36
N PRO A 137 12.13 32.09 -13.88
CA PRO A 137 12.36 30.94 -13.00
C PRO A 137 11.67 31.14 -11.64
N ILE A 138 11.27 30.04 -11.02
CA ILE A 138 10.80 30.00 -9.63
C ILE A 138 12.03 29.88 -8.73
N LEU A 139 12.25 30.90 -7.93
CA LEU A 139 13.42 30.95 -7.04
C LEU A 139 13.28 30.01 -5.86
N PRO A 140 14.40 29.63 -5.21
CA PRO A 140 14.39 28.91 -3.94
C PRO A 140 13.53 29.64 -2.89
N LYS A 141 12.80 28.86 -2.07
CA LYS A 141 12.00 29.38 -0.95
C LYS A 141 10.98 30.46 -1.35
N SER A 142 10.48 30.40 -2.58
CA SER A 142 9.49 31.35 -3.09
C SER A 142 8.14 30.71 -3.40
N VAL A 143 7.11 31.53 -3.43
CA VAL A 143 5.75 31.16 -3.79
C VAL A 143 5.40 31.74 -5.14
N VAL A 144 4.76 30.95 -6.00
CA VAL A 144 4.27 31.40 -7.30
C VAL A 144 2.80 31.06 -7.45
N LYS A 145 2.05 31.99 -8.08
CA LYS A 145 0.65 31.78 -8.47
C LYS A 145 0.58 31.41 -9.93
N MET A 146 -0.04 30.26 -10.22
CA MET A 146 -0.33 29.79 -11.58
C MET A 146 -1.84 29.76 -11.79
N ASN A 147 -2.29 30.10 -12.99
CA ASN A 147 -3.67 29.89 -13.41
C ASN A 147 -3.65 28.98 -14.63
N VAL A 148 -4.40 27.87 -14.55
CA VAL A 148 -4.51 26.84 -15.58
C VAL A 148 -5.94 26.86 -16.13
N GLN A 149 -6.08 26.76 -17.44
CA GLN A 149 -7.37 26.48 -18.10
C GLN A 149 -7.23 25.16 -18.83
N PHE A 150 -8.15 24.24 -18.57
CA PHE A 150 -8.09 22.91 -19.16
C PHE A 150 -9.46 22.41 -19.63
N GLU A 151 -9.40 21.47 -20.55
CA GLU A 151 -10.53 20.68 -21.01
C GLU A 151 -10.16 19.20 -20.96
N ALA A 152 -11.16 18.34 -20.71
CA ALA A 152 -10.94 16.91 -20.71
C ALA A 152 -12.14 16.16 -21.29
N GLN A 153 -11.87 15.08 -22.02
CA GLN A 153 -12.87 14.08 -22.41
C GLN A 153 -12.77 12.89 -21.44
N VAL A 154 -13.90 12.55 -20.83
CA VAL A 154 -13.99 11.45 -19.88
C VAL A 154 -13.92 10.11 -20.63
N PRO A 155 -12.90 9.27 -20.39
CA PRO A 155 -12.79 7.98 -21.06
C PRO A 155 -13.91 7.03 -20.66
N VAL A 156 -14.23 6.05 -21.52
CA VAL A 156 -14.86 4.84 -21.04
C VAL A 156 -13.88 4.16 -20.08
N GLN A 157 -14.35 3.73 -18.93
CA GLN A 157 -13.44 3.20 -17.93
C GLN A 157 -12.70 1.95 -18.43
N VAL A 158 -11.40 2.08 -18.52
CA VAL A 158 -10.48 0.97 -18.74
C VAL A 158 -9.81 0.60 -17.43
N ARG A 159 -9.26 1.60 -16.73
CA ARG A 159 -8.61 1.45 -15.43
C ARG A 159 -8.95 2.65 -14.54
N ARG A 160 -9.36 2.43 -13.31
CA ARG A 160 -9.64 3.39 -12.22
C ARG A 160 -10.58 4.52 -12.61
N SER A 161 -10.24 5.27 -13.63
CA SER A 161 -10.91 6.51 -14.03
C SER A 161 -11.75 6.33 -15.27
N GLY A 162 -12.88 7.00 -15.31
CA GLY A 162 -13.73 7.05 -16.49
C GLY A 162 -15.22 6.92 -16.19
N ARG A 163 -15.97 6.73 -17.25
CA ARG A 163 -17.43 6.57 -17.23
C ARG A 163 -17.88 5.15 -17.54
N ASP A 164 -19.11 4.84 -17.16
CA ASP A 164 -19.80 3.61 -17.52
C ASP A 164 -19.02 2.34 -17.14
N ASN A 165 -18.65 2.28 -15.88
CA ASN A 165 -17.85 1.15 -15.40
C ASN A 165 -18.64 -0.16 -15.32
N LYS A 166 -17.92 -1.27 -15.11
CA LYS A 166 -18.50 -2.63 -15.03
C LYS A 166 -19.53 -2.78 -13.90
N GLU A 167 -19.37 -2.05 -12.81
CA GLU A 167 -20.28 -2.03 -11.66
C GLU A 167 -21.55 -1.23 -11.93
N GLY A 168 -21.59 -0.51 -13.05
CA GLY A 168 -22.68 0.32 -13.50
C GLY A 168 -22.69 1.73 -12.93
N VAL A 169 -21.59 2.18 -12.31
CA VAL A 169 -21.43 3.56 -11.84
C VAL A 169 -21.09 4.48 -13.03
N ARG A 170 -21.78 5.62 -13.11
CA ARG A 170 -21.67 6.49 -14.27
C ARG A 170 -20.33 7.18 -14.37
N TYR A 171 -19.80 7.74 -13.29
CA TYR A 171 -18.54 8.47 -13.27
C TYR A 171 -17.67 8.06 -12.09
N SER A 172 -16.44 7.67 -12.39
CA SER A 172 -15.33 7.45 -11.45
C SER A 172 -14.20 8.39 -11.85
N MET A 173 -14.06 9.49 -11.13
CA MET A 173 -13.25 10.63 -11.57
C MET A 173 -11.99 10.76 -10.74
N SER A 174 -11.05 9.84 -10.97
CA SER A 174 -9.68 9.94 -10.48
C SER A 174 -8.76 10.52 -11.55
N GLN A 175 -7.67 11.16 -11.15
CA GLN A 175 -6.67 11.75 -12.06
C GLN A 175 -7.28 12.65 -13.16
N TRP A 176 -8.35 13.37 -12.83
CA TRP A 176 -9.24 14.06 -13.77
C TRP A 176 -8.81 15.49 -14.11
N TYR A 177 -7.84 16.04 -13.40
CA TYR A 177 -7.34 17.40 -13.56
C TYR A 177 -5.82 17.37 -13.85
N PRO A 178 -5.25 18.41 -14.49
CA PRO A 178 -3.80 18.56 -14.64
C PRO A 178 -3.13 18.64 -13.27
N LYS A 179 -2.40 17.62 -12.87
CA LYS A 179 -1.81 17.51 -11.53
C LYS A 179 -0.33 17.87 -11.56
N MET A 180 0.09 18.82 -10.73
CA MET A 180 1.50 19.20 -10.59
C MET A 180 2.36 18.00 -10.22
N VAL A 181 3.46 17.79 -10.94
CA VAL A 181 4.45 16.75 -10.66
C VAL A 181 5.23 17.10 -9.39
N GLU A 182 5.53 16.12 -8.55
CA GLU A 182 6.38 16.32 -7.37
C GLU A 182 7.83 16.57 -7.79
N TYR A 183 8.45 17.59 -7.14
CA TYR A 183 9.87 17.87 -7.19
C TYR A 183 10.46 17.61 -5.82
N ASP A 184 11.23 16.55 -5.69
CA ASP A 184 11.85 16.14 -4.44
C ASP A 184 13.39 16.17 -4.50
N TYR A 185 14.07 15.55 -3.55
CA TYR A 185 15.54 15.49 -3.48
C TYR A 185 16.19 14.76 -4.66
N GLN A 186 15.43 14.02 -5.47
CA GLN A 186 15.88 13.35 -6.70
C GLN A 186 15.60 14.18 -7.96
N GLY A 187 14.91 15.33 -7.81
CA GLY A 187 14.44 16.16 -8.91
C GLY A 187 12.97 15.96 -9.25
N TRP A 188 12.60 16.22 -10.52
CA TRP A 188 11.24 16.03 -11.02
C TRP A 188 10.90 14.56 -11.22
N ASN A 189 9.78 14.11 -10.66
CA ASN A 189 9.29 12.74 -10.79
C ASN A 189 8.37 12.61 -12.03
N THR A 190 8.92 12.81 -13.23
CA THR A 190 8.21 12.87 -14.51
C THR A 190 7.94 11.49 -15.13
N ASN A 191 7.70 10.47 -14.34
CA ASN A 191 7.38 9.15 -14.87
C ASN A 191 6.04 9.20 -15.64
N PRO A 192 5.98 8.71 -16.89
CA PRO A 192 4.72 8.62 -17.62
C PRO A 192 3.78 7.65 -16.91
N TYR A 193 2.47 7.86 -17.05
CA TYR A 193 1.49 6.94 -16.50
C TYR A 193 1.35 5.71 -17.39
N ILE A 194 1.88 4.58 -16.93
CA ILE A 194 1.89 3.32 -17.67
C ILE A 194 0.89 2.33 -17.07
N ALA A 195 1.01 2.02 -15.78
CA ALA A 195 0.14 1.01 -15.18
C ALA A 195 -0.10 1.15 -13.68
N ARG A 196 0.81 1.80 -12.94
CA ARG A 196 0.89 1.71 -11.49
C ARG A 196 0.32 2.94 -10.77
N GLU A 197 0.80 3.19 -9.55
CA GLU A 197 0.23 4.15 -8.62
C GLU A 197 0.76 5.57 -8.84
N PHE A 198 0.50 6.48 -7.92
CA PHE A 198 0.65 7.91 -8.11
C PHE A 198 1.53 8.54 -7.04
N TYR A 199 2.17 9.66 -7.38
CA TYR A 199 2.97 10.45 -6.46
C TYR A 199 2.61 11.92 -6.62
N GLY A 200 2.35 12.64 -5.53
CA GLY A 200 1.84 14.00 -5.61
C GLY A 200 2.29 14.91 -4.48
N VAL A 201 2.20 16.20 -4.75
CA VAL A 201 2.61 17.29 -3.84
C VAL A 201 1.58 17.45 -2.73
N TRP A 202 2.03 17.52 -1.47
CA TRP A 202 1.17 17.82 -0.32
C TRP A 202 0.58 19.21 -0.37
N GLY A 203 -0.72 19.31 -0.11
CA GLY A 203 -1.37 20.61 -0.11
C GLY A 203 -2.82 20.64 0.32
N ASN A 204 -3.48 21.75 0.04
CA ASN A 204 -4.89 21.96 0.32
C ASN A 204 -5.67 22.10 -0.98
N TYR A 205 -6.88 21.55 -0.98
CA TYR A 205 -7.78 21.54 -2.13
C TYR A 205 -9.10 22.20 -1.78
N ASP A 206 -9.52 23.16 -2.59
CA ASP A 206 -10.85 23.77 -2.61
C ASP A 206 -11.44 23.51 -3.99
N VAL A 207 -12.34 22.53 -4.08
CA VAL A 207 -12.84 22.01 -5.36
C VAL A 207 -14.32 22.28 -5.51
N THR A 208 -14.68 23.01 -6.57
CA THR A 208 -16.07 23.26 -6.95
C THR A 208 -16.39 22.47 -8.21
N LEU A 209 -17.42 21.63 -8.15
CA LEU A 209 -17.90 20.80 -9.24
C LEU A 209 -19.32 21.22 -9.60
N ARG A 210 -19.59 21.35 -10.91
CA ARG A 210 -20.92 21.63 -11.46
C ARG A 210 -21.32 20.52 -12.42
N MET A 211 -22.51 19.98 -12.24
CA MET A 211 -23.09 18.99 -13.14
C MET A 211 -24.60 18.92 -13.01
N ASP A 212 -25.23 18.16 -13.87
CA ASP A 212 -26.66 17.93 -13.86
C ASP A 212 -27.19 17.62 -12.45
N LYS A 213 -28.29 18.26 -12.08
CA LYS A 213 -28.88 18.22 -10.74
C LYS A 213 -29.33 16.84 -10.26
N THR A 214 -29.48 15.89 -11.17
CA THR A 214 -29.90 14.51 -10.84
C THR A 214 -28.78 13.68 -10.21
N TYR A 215 -27.54 14.11 -10.34
CA TYR A 215 -26.38 13.37 -9.83
C TYR A 215 -26.13 13.65 -8.34
N MET A 216 -25.72 12.61 -7.65
CA MET A 216 -25.11 12.67 -6.31
C MET A 216 -23.60 12.52 -6.46
N VAL A 217 -22.83 13.31 -5.72
CA VAL A 217 -21.37 13.30 -5.74
C VAL A 217 -20.84 12.91 -4.38
N GLY A 218 -19.89 11.97 -4.35
CA GLY A 218 -19.04 11.65 -3.22
C GLY A 218 -17.57 11.73 -3.61
N GLY A 219 -16.67 11.86 -2.64
CA GLY A 219 -15.23 11.93 -2.96
C GLY A 219 -14.36 12.38 -1.80
N THR A 220 -13.19 12.84 -2.16
CA THR A 220 -12.19 13.43 -1.28
C THR A 220 -12.70 14.72 -0.65
N GLY A 221 -12.31 14.95 0.60
CA GLY A 221 -12.59 16.20 1.30
C GLY A 221 -13.98 16.27 1.95
N VAL A 222 -14.20 17.34 2.66
CA VAL A 222 -15.47 17.61 3.36
C VAL A 222 -16.36 18.47 2.48
N LEU A 223 -17.58 18.00 2.21
CA LEU A 223 -18.59 18.78 1.50
C LEU A 223 -18.99 20.01 2.33
N GLN A 224 -18.79 21.20 1.78
CA GLN A 224 -19.04 22.48 2.44
C GLN A 224 -20.49 22.93 2.31
N ASN A 225 -21.19 22.48 1.28
CA ASN A 225 -22.55 22.92 0.94
C ASN A 225 -23.49 21.71 0.75
N PRO A 226 -23.93 21.02 1.82
CA PRO A 226 -24.71 19.77 1.72
C PRO A 226 -26.05 19.93 0.95
N THR A 227 -26.60 21.15 0.85
CA THR A 227 -27.79 21.44 0.05
C THR A 227 -27.51 21.55 -1.44
N ALA A 228 -26.21 21.64 -1.84
CA ALA A 228 -25.77 21.76 -3.23
C ALA A 228 -26.66 22.71 -4.06
N PRO A 229 -26.49 24.03 -3.97
CA PRO A 229 -27.33 25.00 -4.65
C PRO A 229 -27.25 24.84 -6.16
N LEU A 230 -28.27 25.31 -6.89
CA LEU A 230 -28.26 25.36 -8.35
C LEU A 230 -27.55 26.62 -8.83
N ASP A 231 -26.78 26.49 -9.89
CA ASP A 231 -26.24 27.63 -10.64
C ASP A 231 -27.31 28.23 -11.60
N LYS A 232 -26.89 29.24 -12.34
CA LYS A 232 -27.77 29.91 -13.34
C LYS A 232 -28.22 28.99 -14.48
N ASP A 233 -27.49 27.95 -14.77
CA ASP A 233 -27.74 26.96 -15.82
C ASP A 233 -28.52 25.75 -15.33
N GLY A 234 -28.89 25.73 -14.03
CA GLY A 234 -29.68 24.68 -13.39
C GLY A 234 -28.89 23.46 -12.96
N ASN A 235 -27.55 23.52 -12.98
CA ASN A 235 -26.69 22.46 -12.44
C ASN A 235 -26.54 22.55 -10.93
N LYS A 236 -26.40 21.44 -10.26
CA LYS A 236 -25.95 21.42 -8.86
C LYS A 236 -24.49 21.82 -8.76
N VAL A 237 -24.20 22.60 -7.71
CA VAL A 237 -22.85 23.06 -7.38
C VAL A 237 -22.40 22.38 -6.09
N TRP A 238 -21.37 21.59 -6.17
CA TRP A 238 -20.76 20.85 -5.07
C TRP A 238 -19.42 21.50 -4.72
N ASN A 239 -19.19 21.86 -3.46
CA ASN A 239 -17.91 22.40 -3.00
C ASN A 239 -17.31 21.49 -1.93
N PHE A 240 -16.11 21.01 -2.16
CA PHE A 240 -15.36 20.16 -1.24
C PHE A 240 -14.05 20.82 -0.82
N LYS A 241 -13.66 20.61 0.44
CA LYS A 241 -12.34 21.02 0.94
C LYS A 241 -11.59 19.85 1.55
N GLY A 242 -10.36 19.65 1.12
CA GLY A 242 -9.41 18.70 1.67
C GLY A 242 -8.13 19.41 2.07
N ASN A 243 -7.67 19.20 3.29
CA ASN A 243 -6.44 19.82 3.80
C ASN A 243 -5.38 18.75 4.02
N THR A 244 -4.13 19.09 3.67
CA THR A 244 -2.97 18.22 3.84
C THR A 244 -3.18 16.86 3.17
N ILE A 245 -3.52 16.91 1.88
CA ILE A 245 -3.68 15.75 0.99
C ILE A 245 -2.84 15.97 -0.26
N HIS A 246 -2.63 14.92 -1.06
CA HIS A 246 -1.81 15.01 -2.28
C HIS A 246 -2.54 14.52 -3.54
N ASP A 247 -3.84 14.24 -3.43
CA ASP A 247 -4.73 13.95 -4.55
C ASP A 247 -6.18 14.29 -4.21
N PHE A 248 -7.01 14.44 -5.25
CA PHE A 248 -8.44 14.72 -5.11
C PHE A 248 -9.24 13.92 -6.15
N VAL A 249 -10.13 13.06 -5.67
CA VAL A 249 -11.04 12.25 -6.51
C VAL A 249 -12.49 12.51 -6.16
N TRP A 250 -13.39 12.25 -7.12
CA TRP A 250 -14.82 12.29 -6.92
C TRP A 250 -15.54 11.28 -7.80
N PHE A 251 -16.72 10.89 -7.38
CA PHE A 251 -17.55 9.89 -8.04
C PHE A 251 -18.96 10.41 -8.12
N ALA A 252 -19.66 10.14 -9.23
CA ALA A 252 -21.01 10.63 -9.43
C ALA A 252 -21.91 9.60 -10.10
N ASP A 253 -23.10 9.42 -9.53
CA ASP A 253 -24.16 8.62 -10.14
C ASP A 253 -25.53 9.21 -9.76
N ASN A 254 -26.51 9.07 -10.63
CA ASN A 254 -27.88 9.52 -10.38
C ASN A 254 -28.71 8.54 -9.54
N ASN A 255 -28.19 7.34 -9.26
CA ASN A 255 -28.84 6.29 -8.49
C ASN A 255 -28.04 5.85 -7.25
N PHE A 256 -27.10 6.68 -6.78
CA PHE A 256 -26.40 6.40 -5.54
C PHE A 256 -27.35 6.46 -4.34
N LYS A 257 -27.20 5.49 -3.45
CA LYS A 257 -27.57 5.61 -2.04
C LYS A 257 -26.38 6.07 -1.23
N HIS A 258 -26.66 6.83 -0.18
CA HIS A 258 -25.66 7.36 0.73
C HIS A 258 -26.03 6.97 2.16
N LEU A 259 -25.11 6.21 2.80
CA LEU A 259 -25.13 5.93 4.23
C LEU A 259 -23.98 6.71 4.88
N PHE A 260 -24.18 7.17 6.09
CA PHE A 260 -23.11 7.81 6.85
C PHE A 260 -23.31 7.65 8.34
N LYS A 261 -22.21 7.74 9.08
CA LYS A 261 -22.21 7.68 10.54
C LYS A 261 -21.02 8.45 11.10
N GLU A 262 -21.26 9.29 12.10
CA GLU A 262 -20.19 9.80 12.95
C GLU A 262 -19.74 8.67 13.89
N VAL A 263 -18.55 8.12 13.64
CA VAL A 263 -18.01 6.95 14.36
C VAL A 263 -17.22 7.34 15.61
N ARG A 264 -16.72 8.56 15.63
CA ARG A 264 -16.21 9.26 16.80
C ARG A 264 -16.34 10.77 16.57
N LYS A 265 -16.24 11.56 17.63
CA LYS A 265 -16.34 13.02 17.54
C LYS A 265 -15.37 13.56 16.48
N GLY A 266 -15.93 14.21 15.46
CA GLY A 266 -15.18 14.84 14.37
C GLY A 266 -14.70 13.88 13.28
N LEU A 267 -15.19 12.63 13.23
CA LEU A 267 -14.95 11.72 12.11
C LEU A 267 -16.25 11.08 11.66
N THR A 268 -16.63 11.36 10.42
CA THR A 268 -17.78 10.73 9.75
C THR A 268 -17.30 9.78 8.66
N LEU A 269 -17.80 8.56 8.68
CA LEU A 269 -17.65 7.60 7.60
C LEU A 269 -18.85 7.67 6.66
N HIS A 270 -18.60 7.67 5.37
CA HIS A 270 -19.62 7.70 4.31
C HIS A 270 -19.52 6.44 3.46
N VAL A 271 -20.67 5.96 2.97
CA VAL A 271 -20.76 4.85 2.01
C VAL A 271 -21.68 5.29 0.87
N TYR A 272 -21.16 5.28 -0.36
CA TYR A 272 -21.92 5.59 -1.57
C TYR A 272 -21.98 4.36 -2.47
N TYR A 273 -23.18 3.91 -2.83
CA TYR A 273 -23.35 2.69 -3.62
C TYR A 273 -24.63 2.70 -4.43
N LYS A 274 -24.71 1.84 -5.44
CA LYS A 274 -25.92 1.60 -6.24
C LYS A 274 -26.75 0.52 -5.60
N ALA A 275 -27.93 0.89 -5.11
CA ALA A 275 -28.88 -0.08 -4.59
C ALA A 275 -29.47 -0.92 -5.71
N LYS A 276 -29.52 -2.23 -5.48
CA LYS A 276 -30.21 -3.19 -6.37
C LYS A 276 -31.36 -3.89 -5.65
N ASP A 277 -31.09 -4.34 -4.42
CA ASP A 277 -32.02 -5.07 -3.56
C ASP A 277 -31.62 -4.96 -2.09
N ALA A 278 -32.43 -5.51 -1.20
CA ALA A 278 -32.18 -5.49 0.25
C ALA A 278 -30.90 -6.24 0.67
N LYS A 279 -30.44 -7.22 -0.10
CA LYS A 279 -29.20 -7.95 0.17
C LYS A 279 -27.99 -7.06 -0.09
N VAL A 280 -28.00 -6.31 -1.18
CA VAL A 280 -26.97 -5.33 -1.51
C VAL A 280 -26.95 -4.20 -0.48
N ASP A 281 -28.13 -3.68 -0.10
CA ASP A 281 -28.24 -2.65 0.96
C ASP A 281 -27.63 -3.15 2.28
N SER A 282 -27.95 -4.37 2.69
CA SER A 282 -27.42 -5.00 3.91
C SER A 282 -25.91 -5.15 3.85
N ALA A 283 -25.37 -5.57 2.70
CA ALA A 283 -23.94 -5.77 2.54
C ALA A 283 -23.14 -4.44 2.63
N TRP A 284 -23.64 -3.37 2.03
CA TRP A 284 -23.01 -2.04 2.16
C TRP A 284 -23.19 -1.41 3.56
N ALA A 285 -24.31 -1.69 4.23
CA ALA A 285 -24.48 -1.30 5.64
C ALA A 285 -23.48 -2.02 6.55
N ASN A 286 -23.13 -3.29 6.21
CA ASN A 286 -22.09 -4.02 6.92
C ASN A 286 -20.70 -3.39 6.77
N VAL A 287 -20.38 -2.76 5.64
CA VAL A 287 -19.11 -2.00 5.48
C VAL A 287 -19.00 -0.92 6.55
N LEU A 288 -20.04 -0.09 6.71
CA LEU A 288 -20.06 0.99 7.70
C LEU A 288 -19.97 0.45 9.13
N TRP A 289 -20.70 -0.64 9.41
CA TRP A 289 -20.69 -1.29 10.72
C TRP A 289 -19.32 -1.88 11.05
N ALA A 290 -18.71 -2.61 10.12
CA ALA A 290 -17.40 -3.22 10.30
C ALA A 290 -16.29 -2.17 10.46
N ALA A 291 -16.31 -1.13 9.63
CA ALA A 291 -15.36 -0.03 9.71
C ALA A 291 -15.40 0.66 11.08
N GLU A 292 -16.59 0.93 11.65
CA GLU A 292 -16.71 1.46 13.01
C GLU A 292 -16.04 0.56 14.06
N LYS A 293 -16.14 -0.78 13.91
CA LYS A 293 -15.61 -1.73 14.88
C LYS A 293 -14.09 -1.87 14.82
N VAL A 294 -13.50 -1.78 13.63
CA VAL A 294 -12.05 -1.97 13.45
C VAL A 294 -11.25 -0.68 13.65
N LEU A 295 -11.86 0.50 13.49
CA LEU A 295 -11.15 1.79 13.56
C LEU A 295 -10.30 1.96 14.84
N PRO A 296 -10.79 1.68 16.06
CA PRO A 296 -9.97 1.84 17.27
C PRO A 296 -8.74 0.91 17.28
N TYR A 297 -8.86 -0.28 16.69
CA TYR A 297 -7.75 -1.21 16.55
C TYR A 297 -6.71 -0.71 15.53
N MET A 298 -7.18 -0.24 14.37
CA MET A 298 -6.32 0.34 13.34
C MET A 298 -5.55 1.55 13.88
N GLU A 299 -6.24 2.49 14.56
CA GLU A 299 -5.60 3.66 15.16
C GLU A 299 -4.57 3.28 16.24
N LYS A 300 -4.83 2.25 17.02
CA LYS A 300 -3.88 1.72 18.01
C LYS A 300 -2.62 1.14 17.35
N LYS A 301 -2.75 0.50 16.21
CA LYS A 301 -1.63 -0.17 15.51
C LYS A 301 -0.85 0.75 14.58
N MET A 302 -1.54 1.64 13.89
CA MET A 302 -0.98 2.42 12.77
C MET A 302 -0.87 3.92 13.09
N GLY A 303 -1.53 4.40 14.14
CA GLY A 303 -1.62 5.82 14.50
C GLY A 303 -3.01 6.40 14.23
N ALA A 304 -3.32 7.56 14.83
CA ALA A 304 -4.64 8.17 14.72
C ALA A 304 -4.96 8.60 13.27
N TYR A 305 -6.17 8.29 12.78
CA TYR A 305 -6.66 8.80 11.50
C TYR A 305 -6.92 10.32 11.62
N PRO A 306 -6.24 11.17 10.84
CA PRO A 306 -6.20 12.60 11.12
C PRO A 306 -7.31 13.41 10.44
N TYR A 307 -8.03 12.82 9.48
CA TYR A 307 -9.03 13.55 8.70
C TYR A 307 -10.42 13.46 9.30
N PRO A 308 -11.32 14.45 9.01
CA PRO A 308 -12.65 14.51 9.60
C PRO A 308 -13.69 13.61 8.90
N GLN A 309 -13.33 13.00 7.79
CA GLN A 309 -14.21 12.08 7.07
C GLN A 309 -13.42 11.02 6.30
N TYR A 310 -14.12 9.92 5.92
CA TYR A 310 -13.67 8.96 4.91
C TYR A 310 -14.87 8.43 4.11
N SER A 311 -14.70 8.25 2.80
CA SER A 311 -15.76 7.80 1.90
C SER A 311 -15.43 6.45 1.25
N PHE A 312 -16.24 5.44 1.53
CA PHE A 312 -16.25 4.17 0.81
C PHE A 312 -17.23 4.29 -0.36
N ILE A 313 -16.73 4.23 -1.60
CA ILE A 313 -17.52 4.55 -2.78
C ILE A 313 -17.51 3.38 -3.74
N GLN A 314 -18.68 2.88 -4.12
CA GLN A 314 -18.76 1.89 -5.18
C GLN A 314 -18.29 2.48 -6.51
N GLY A 315 -17.37 1.78 -7.15
CA GLY A 315 -16.80 2.18 -8.42
C GLY A 315 -16.07 1.01 -9.09
N GLY A 316 -15.51 1.24 -10.25
CA GLY A 316 -14.79 0.21 -10.97
C GLY A 316 -13.38 -0.04 -10.43
N ASP A 317 -12.71 -1.04 -10.99
CA ASP A 317 -11.30 -1.41 -10.82
C ASP A 317 -10.95 -2.33 -9.63
N GLY A 318 -11.93 -3.00 -9.01
CA GLY A 318 -11.69 -3.91 -7.88
C GLY A 318 -11.66 -3.17 -6.55
N GLY A 319 -10.55 -2.57 -6.23
CA GLY A 319 -10.30 -1.61 -5.18
C GLY A 319 -9.29 -0.58 -5.66
N MET A 320 -9.34 0.62 -5.10
CA MET A 320 -8.35 1.68 -5.33
C MET A 320 -8.45 2.76 -4.26
N GLU A 321 -7.33 3.05 -3.68
CA GLU A 321 -7.15 4.02 -2.61
C GLU A 321 -7.02 5.45 -3.13
N TYR A 322 -7.55 6.39 -2.36
CA TYR A 322 -7.35 7.83 -2.54
C TYR A 322 -7.37 8.57 -1.19
N ALA A 323 -6.90 9.79 -1.21
CA ALA A 323 -6.95 10.64 -0.01
C ALA A 323 -8.40 10.81 0.47
N MET A 324 -8.71 10.38 1.69
CA MET A 324 -10.02 10.46 2.34
C MET A 324 -11.17 9.73 1.60
N ALA A 325 -10.86 8.89 0.63
CA ALA A 325 -11.86 8.15 -0.15
C ALA A 325 -11.26 6.87 -0.73
N THR A 326 -12.11 5.90 -1.06
CA THR A 326 -11.71 4.69 -1.79
C THR A 326 -12.74 4.28 -2.83
N LEU A 327 -12.28 3.62 -3.85
CA LEU A 327 -13.03 3.00 -4.93
C LEU A 327 -13.18 1.50 -4.64
N LEU A 328 -14.40 0.99 -4.67
CA LEU A 328 -14.69 -0.41 -4.36
C LEU A 328 -15.63 -1.01 -5.41
N ALA A 329 -15.25 -2.13 -6.01
CA ALA A 329 -16.16 -2.86 -6.90
C ALA A 329 -17.37 -3.45 -6.12
N GLY A 330 -17.17 -3.76 -4.85
CA GLY A 330 -18.20 -4.34 -3.99
C GLY A 330 -17.86 -4.25 -2.51
N PRO A 331 -18.78 -4.69 -1.63
CA PRO A 331 -18.71 -4.55 -0.19
C PRO A 331 -17.86 -5.64 0.51
N GLY A 332 -16.93 -6.28 -0.20
CA GLY A 332 -16.03 -7.31 0.37
C GLY A 332 -15.08 -6.72 1.41
N LEU A 333 -15.17 -7.16 2.67
CA LEU A 333 -14.46 -6.52 3.78
C LEU A 333 -12.93 -6.59 3.68
N GLY A 334 -12.35 -7.65 3.10
CA GLY A 334 -10.90 -7.70 2.85
C GLY A 334 -10.47 -6.49 2.01
N THR A 335 -11.06 -6.30 0.82
CA THR A 335 -10.77 -5.14 -0.04
C THR A 335 -11.09 -3.82 0.67
N VAL A 336 -12.21 -3.72 1.40
CA VAL A 336 -12.58 -2.52 2.17
C VAL A 336 -11.50 -2.14 3.16
N PHE A 337 -10.96 -3.10 3.91
CA PHE A 337 -9.90 -2.85 4.89
C PHE A 337 -8.57 -2.56 4.21
N HIS A 338 -8.23 -3.29 3.15
CA HIS A 338 -7.06 -3.02 2.33
C HIS A 338 -7.03 -1.56 1.87
N GLU A 339 -8.05 -1.14 1.14
CA GLU A 339 -8.13 0.22 0.60
C GLU A 339 -8.18 1.30 1.70
N TRP A 340 -8.78 1.00 2.85
CA TRP A 340 -8.80 1.96 3.95
C TRP A 340 -7.45 2.08 4.65
N ILE A 341 -6.68 0.99 4.74
CA ILE A 341 -5.34 0.96 5.35
C ILE A 341 -4.35 1.79 4.54
N HIS A 342 -4.52 1.89 3.22
CA HIS A 342 -3.79 2.83 2.39
C HIS A 342 -3.93 4.30 2.85
N SER A 343 -4.93 4.64 3.67
CA SER A 343 -4.96 5.95 4.33
C SER A 343 -3.70 6.22 5.14
N TRP A 344 -3.12 5.20 5.76
CA TRP A 344 -1.83 5.30 6.46
C TRP A 344 -0.65 5.09 5.53
N TYR A 345 -0.68 4.01 4.75
CA TYR A 345 0.39 3.60 3.85
C TYR A 345 -0.02 3.91 2.42
N GLN A 346 -0.09 5.11 2.15
CA GLN A 346 0.42 6.11 1.26
C GLN A 346 -0.23 7.49 1.48
N HIS A 347 -1.51 7.58 1.89
CA HIS A 347 -2.19 8.90 1.94
C HIS A 347 -1.88 9.75 3.20
N ILE A 348 -1.16 9.19 4.18
CA ILE A 348 -0.60 9.92 5.33
C ILE A 348 0.93 9.85 5.30
N LEU A 349 1.48 8.70 4.90
CA LEU A 349 2.91 8.44 4.75
C LEU A 349 3.26 8.38 3.26
N GLY A 350 3.23 9.54 2.58
CA GLY A 350 3.23 9.68 1.12
C GLY A 350 4.53 9.26 0.45
N SER A 351 4.89 7.98 0.51
CA SER A 351 6.02 7.43 -0.23
C SER A 351 5.81 7.52 -1.75
N ASN A 352 6.90 7.57 -2.52
CA ASN A 352 6.82 7.50 -3.98
C ASN A 352 6.49 6.06 -4.40
N GLU A 353 5.26 5.81 -4.79
CA GLU A 353 4.75 4.47 -5.13
C GLU A 353 5.41 3.88 -6.37
N SER A 354 5.88 4.70 -7.30
CA SER A 354 6.64 4.21 -8.46
C SER A 354 7.97 3.58 -8.07
N LEU A 355 8.61 4.08 -7.01
CA LEU A 355 9.91 3.62 -6.52
C LEU A 355 9.79 2.63 -5.36
N PHE A 356 8.73 2.75 -4.56
CA PHE A 356 8.58 2.02 -3.30
C PHE A 356 7.19 1.38 -3.17
N ALA A 357 6.68 0.77 -4.25
CA ALA A 357 5.36 0.12 -4.27
C ALA A 357 5.15 -0.87 -3.10
N TRP A 358 6.21 -1.52 -2.61
CA TRP A 358 6.15 -2.43 -1.47
C TRP A 358 5.92 -1.72 -0.12
N MET A 359 6.23 -0.42 0.00
CA MET A 359 5.95 0.38 1.21
C MET A 359 4.51 0.83 1.27
N ASP A 360 3.84 0.86 0.15
CA ASP A 360 2.43 1.08 -0.03
C ASP A 360 1.66 -0.24 0.09
N GLU A 361 1.72 -1.08 -0.92
CA GLU A 361 0.94 -2.31 -1.05
C GLU A 361 1.33 -3.40 -0.03
N GLY A 362 2.63 -3.50 0.27
CA GLY A 362 3.11 -4.52 1.20
C GLY A 362 2.75 -4.22 2.65
N PHE A 363 2.85 -2.96 3.08
CA PHE A 363 2.44 -2.56 4.42
C PHE A 363 0.94 -2.68 4.58
N THR A 364 0.21 -2.32 3.54
CA THR A 364 -1.25 -2.45 3.48
C THR A 364 -1.69 -3.91 3.49
N SER A 365 -1.05 -4.80 2.73
CA SER A 365 -1.36 -6.24 2.73
C SER A 365 -1.10 -6.89 4.10
N TYR A 366 -0.02 -6.48 4.78
CA TYR A 366 0.23 -6.91 6.16
C TYR A 366 -0.89 -6.45 7.10
N GLY A 367 -1.29 -5.18 6.98
CA GLY A 367 -2.35 -4.59 7.80
C GLY A 367 -3.72 -5.18 7.50
N GLU A 368 -4.03 -5.49 6.23
CA GLU A 368 -5.27 -6.15 5.81
C GLU A 368 -5.46 -7.49 6.52
N ASP A 369 -4.44 -8.35 6.47
CA ASP A 369 -4.49 -9.66 7.13
C ASP A 369 -4.72 -9.51 8.65
N ASP A 370 -4.00 -8.57 9.30
CA ASP A 370 -4.11 -8.33 10.75
C ASP A 370 -5.50 -7.77 11.15
N VAL A 371 -5.99 -6.77 10.43
CA VAL A 371 -7.30 -6.13 10.69
C VAL A 371 -8.45 -7.09 10.36
N THR A 372 -8.36 -7.85 9.27
CA THR A 372 -9.38 -8.84 8.88
C THR A 372 -9.48 -9.94 9.93
N HIS A 373 -8.33 -10.48 10.37
CA HIS A 373 -8.32 -11.48 11.44
C HIS A 373 -8.90 -10.93 12.75
N PHE A 374 -8.52 -9.71 13.13
CA PHE A 374 -9.07 -9.03 14.31
C PHE A 374 -10.59 -8.87 14.23
N TYR A 375 -11.12 -8.44 13.08
CA TYR A 375 -12.56 -8.30 12.85
C TYR A 375 -13.28 -9.64 12.91
N GLU A 376 -12.80 -10.65 12.19
CA GLU A 376 -13.42 -11.97 12.14
C GLU A 376 -13.49 -12.63 13.52
N LYS A 377 -12.40 -12.53 14.29
CA LYS A 377 -12.31 -13.10 15.63
C LYS A 377 -13.21 -12.41 16.66
N ASN A 378 -13.36 -11.09 16.58
CA ASN A 378 -13.98 -10.32 17.66
C ASN A 378 -15.39 -9.80 17.35
N PHE A 379 -15.72 -9.55 16.08
CA PHE A 379 -16.92 -8.81 15.72
C PHE A 379 -17.80 -9.47 14.64
N ALA A 380 -17.25 -10.21 13.70
CA ALA A 380 -17.98 -10.68 12.53
C ALA A 380 -19.28 -11.45 12.89
N THR A 381 -19.24 -12.29 13.92
CA THR A 381 -20.42 -13.03 14.39
C THR A 381 -21.49 -12.17 15.08
N GLN A 382 -21.11 -10.95 15.48
CA GLN A 382 -22.02 -9.98 16.12
C GLN A 382 -22.73 -9.08 15.08
N SER A 383 -22.27 -9.08 13.82
CA SER A 383 -22.87 -8.23 12.80
C SER A 383 -24.35 -8.59 12.55
N PRO A 384 -25.26 -7.61 12.56
CA PRO A 384 -26.67 -7.84 12.22
C PRO A 384 -26.87 -8.02 10.71
N TYR A 385 -25.85 -7.76 9.90
CA TYR A 385 -25.91 -7.79 8.43
C TYR A 385 -25.38 -9.08 7.82
N ILE A 386 -24.79 -9.98 8.64
CA ILE A 386 -24.21 -11.25 8.18
C ILE A 386 -25.17 -12.40 8.53
N SER A 387 -25.44 -13.27 7.56
CA SER A 387 -26.30 -14.44 7.76
C SER A 387 -25.67 -15.47 8.71
N GLU A 388 -26.48 -16.24 9.41
CA GLU A 388 -26.00 -17.30 10.32
C GLU A 388 -25.11 -18.35 9.63
N VAL A 389 -25.38 -18.63 8.35
CA VAL A 389 -24.52 -19.53 7.56
C VAL A 389 -23.13 -18.92 7.35
N ALA A 390 -23.06 -17.63 6.99
CA ALA A 390 -21.80 -16.93 6.81
C ALA A 390 -21.03 -16.79 8.14
N LYS A 391 -21.71 -16.54 9.26
CA LYS A 391 -21.09 -16.51 10.60
C LYS A 391 -20.39 -17.82 10.95
N LYS A 392 -21.08 -18.96 10.71
CA LYS A 392 -20.47 -20.29 10.91
C LYS A 392 -19.23 -20.50 10.04
N GLN A 393 -19.29 -20.06 8.78
CA GLN A 393 -18.15 -20.15 7.87
C GLN A 393 -16.96 -19.31 8.36
N ILE A 394 -17.20 -18.10 8.88
CA ILE A 394 -16.16 -17.23 9.44
C ILE A 394 -15.50 -17.90 10.65
N VAL A 395 -16.25 -18.46 11.59
CA VAL A 395 -15.71 -19.19 12.74
C VAL A 395 -14.79 -20.33 12.27
N ALA A 396 -15.25 -21.16 11.34
CA ALA A 396 -14.44 -22.25 10.80
C ALA A 396 -13.16 -21.76 10.09
N ASN A 397 -13.21 -20.60 9.42
CA ASN A 397 -12.02 -20.00 8.81
C ASN A 397 -11.03 -19.53 9.87
N VAL A 398 -11.47 -18.84 10.92
CA VAL A 398 -10.62 -18.39 12.03
C VAL A 398 -9.93 -19.59 12.71
N GLU A 399 -10.67 -20.65 13.00
CA GLU A 399 -10.11 -21.90 13.57
C GLU A 399 -9.07 -22.54 12.64
N ARG A 400 -9.35 -22.58 11.34
CA ARG A 400 -8.40 -23.09 10.35
C ARG A 400 -7.13 -22.25 10.29
N GLN A 401 -7.26 -20.90 10.27
CA GLN A 401 -6.11 -19.98 10.24
C GLN A 401 -5.23 -20.13 11.48
N ALA A 402 -5.81 -20.36 12.66
CA ALA A 402 -5.03 -20.58 13.89
C ALA A 402 -4.06 -21.77 13.82
N ASN A 403 -4.31 -22.73 12.92
CA ASN A 403 -3.45 -23.90 12.69
C ASN A 403 -2.46 -23.71 11.54
N MET A 404 -2.47 -22.56 10.86
CA MET A 404 -1.50 -22.22 9.82
C MET A 404 -0.30 -21.47 10.42
N LEU A 405 0.87 -21.54 9.79
CA LEU A 405 2.06 -20.84 10.24
C LEU A 405 2.72 -20.07 9.08
N PRO A 406 3.07 -18.81 9.30
CA PRO A 406 2.65 -17.95 10.41
C PRO A 406 1.15 -17.63 10.30
N ALA A 407 0.41 -17.79 11.38
CA ALA A 407 -1.06 -17.91 11.37
C ALA A 407 -1.79 -16.81 10.56
N VAL A 408 -1.62 -15.56 10.94
CA VAL A 408 -2.33 -14.42 10.32
C VAL A 408 -1.74 -14.09 8.94
N GLN A 409 -0.42 -14.12 8.79
CA GLN A 409 0.31 -13.72 7.58
C GLN A 409 0.53 -14.87 6.57
N TYR A 410 -0.13 -15.99 6.75
CA TYR A 410 0.06 -17.18 5.90
C TYR A 410 -0.11 -16.89 4.41
N GLY A 411 -1.07 -16.03 4.05
CA GLY A 411 -1.31 -15.62 2.66
C GLY A 411 -0.12 -14.93 2.01
N ASN A 412 0.44 -13.93 2.71
CA ASN A 412 1.61 -13.17 2.27
C ASN A 412 2.84 -14.06 2.13
N TYR A 413 3.12 -14.91 3.15
CA TYR A 413 4.26 -15.82 3.11
C TYR A 413 4.17 -16.81 1.95
N ASN A 414 3.01 -17.42 1.71
CA ASN A 414 2.83 -18.33 0.58
C ASN A 414 2.96 -17.64 -0.78
N GLY A 415 2.48 -16.40 -0.90
CA GLY A 415 2.67 -15.61 -2.12
C GLY A 415 4.15 -15.37 -2.41
N TYR A 416 4.93 -14.99 -1.39
CA TYR A 416 6.37 -14.84 -1.51
C TYR A 416 7.08 -16.17 -1.84
N LEU A 417 6.78 -17.24 -1.12
CA LEU A 417 7.41 -18.56 -1.37
C LEU A 417 7.12 -19.08 -2.79
N ALA A 418 5.93 -18.81 -3.32
CA ALA A 418 5.58 -19.12 -4.70
C ALA A 418 6.40 -18.28 -5.69
N LEU A 419 6.55 -16.97 -5.43
CA LEU A 419 7.37 -16.07 -6.24
C LEU A 419 8.83 -16.52 -6.26
N ALA A 420 9.42 -16.78 -5.09
CA ALA A 420 10.82 -17.19 -4.96
C ALA A 420 11.17 -18.49 -5.73
N LYS A 421 10.17 -19.36 -5.93
CA LYS A 421 10.32 -20.62 -6.69
C LYS A 421 9.92 -20.52 -8.16
N SER A 422 9.35 -19.41 -8.59
CA SER A 422 8.74 -19.28 -9.91
C SER A 422 9.74 -19.03 -11.04
N GLY A 423 10.93 -18.51 -10.73
CA GLY A 423 11.88 -18.00 -11.72
C GLY A 423 11.56 -16.59 -12.25
N PHE A 424 10.48 -15.95 -11.79
CA PHE A 424 10.07 -14.60 -12.18
C PHE A 424 10.44 -13.53 -11.15
N GLU A 425 11.02 -13.90 -10.00
CA GLU A 425 11.29 -12.95 -8.93
C GLU A 425 12.24 -11.84 -9.37
N GLU A 426 11.87 -10.61 -9.08
CA GLU A 426 12.68 -9.41 -9.24
C GLU A 426 12.80 -8.68 -7.89
N PRO A 427 13.87 -7.86 -7.68
CA PRO A 427 14.02 -7.10 -6.45
C PRO A 427 12.81 -6.20 -6.18
N MET A 428 12.41 -6.09 -4.93
CA MET A 428 11.31 -5.18 -4.54
C MET A 428 11.64 -3.71 -4.83
N SER A 429 12.91 -3.36 -4.97
CA SER A 429 13.39 -2.02 -5.36
C SER A 429 13.27 -1.74 -6.86
N THR A 430 12.80 -2.68 -7.67
CA THR A 430 12.49 -2.44 -9.08
C THR A 430 11.38 -1.39 -9.19
N HIS A 431 11.56 -0.40 -10.09
CA HIS A 431 10.52 0.59 -10.36
C HIS A 431 9.20 -0.11 -10.76
N ALA A 432 8.07 0.33 -10.20
CA ALA A 432 6.78 -0.35 -10.32
C ALA A 432 6.38 -0.68 -11.76
N ASP A 433 6.62 0.25 -12.70
CA ASP A 433 6.32 0.05 -14.13
C ASP A 433 7.39 -0.76 -14.89
N HIS A 434 8.54 -1.05 -14.29
CA HIS A 434 9.66 -1.72 -14.94
C HIS A 434 9.74 -3.22 -14.64
N PHE A 435 8.90 -3.76 -13.80
CA PHE A 435 8.82 -5.22 -13.62
C PHE A 435 8.54 -5.90 -14.95
N ASN A 436 9.24 -7.00 -15.23
CA ASN A 436 9.06 -7.74 -16.48
C ASN A 436 7.69 -8.42 -16.60
N THR A 437 7.04 -8.71 -15.46
CA THR A 437 5.72 -9.35 -15.41
C THR A 437 4.81 -8.70 -14.36
N ASN A 438 3.49 -8.73 -14.59
CA ASN A 438 2.52 -8.38 -13.55
C ASN A 438 2.55 -9.38 -12.38
N TYR A 439 2.86 -10.66 -12.68
CA TYR A 439 3.02 -11.69 -11.66
C TYR A 439 4.15 -11.34 -10.69
N ALA A 440 5.33 -10.94 -11.20
CA ALA A 440 6.45 -10.50 -10.36
C ALA A 440 6.10 -9.25 -9.55
N TYR A 441 5.53 -8.23 -10.19
CA TYR A 441 5.10 -7.01 -9.50
C TYR A 441 4.14 -7.30 -8.34
N SER A 442 3.04 -7.99 -8.63
CA SER A 442 2.00 -8.24 -7.63
C SER A 442 2.53 -9.03 -6.43
N ASN A 443 3.33 -10.07 -6.66
CA ASN A 443 3.87 -10.85 -5.54
C ASN A 443 5.03 -10.12 -4.82
N ALA A 444 5.83 -9.30 -5.51
CA ALA A 444 6.90 -8.54 -4.88
C ALA A 444 6.37 -7.37 -4.05
N ALA A 445 5.45 -6.56 -4.60
CA ALA A 445 4.91 -5.41 -3.90
C ALA A 445 4.00 -5.84 -2.73
N TYR A 446 3.04 -6.73 -2.96
CA TYR A 446 2.05 -7.18 -1.97
C TYR A 446 2.61 -8.26 -1.03
N SER A 447 2.83 -9.46 -1.55
CA SER A 447 3.14 -10.64 -0.71
C SER A 447 4.52 -10.56 -0.07
N LYS A 448 5.58 -10.28 -0.85
CA LYS A 448 6.94 -10.12 -0.33
C LYS A 448 7.06 -8.88 0.56
N GLY A 449 6.36 -7.79 0.19
CA GLY A 449 6.27 -6.57 1.00
C GLY A 449 5.58 -6.81 2.35
N GLY A 450 4.44 -7.50 2.37
CA GLY A 450 3.76 -7.89 3.62
C GLY A 450 4.59 -8.85 4.47
N THR A 451 5.24 -9.83 3.83
CA THR A 451 6.17 -10.75 4.50
C THR A 451 7.34 -10.00 5.16
N PHE A 452 7.80 -8.87 4.58
CA PHE A 452 8.88 -8.06 5.16
C PHE A 452 8.52 -7.52 6.55
N ILE A 453 7.29 -7.08 6.76
CA ILE A 453 6.84 -6.60 8.08
C ILE A 453 6.79 -7.75 9.09
N GLY A 454 6.34 -8.94 8.66
CA GLY A 454 6.40 -10.15 9.48
C GLY A 454 7.84 -10.56 9.83
N LEU A 455 8.75 -10.48 8.86
CA LEU A 455 10.17 -10.77 9.02
C LEU A 455 10.87 -9.79 9.99
N LEU A 456 10.49 -8.51 9.96
CA LEU A 456 10.96 -7.56 10.98
C LEU A 456 10.55 -8.00 12.38
N GLY A 457 9.33 -8.54 12.56
CA GLY A 457 8.88 -9.12 13.83
C GLY A 457 9.75 -10.31 14.26
N TYR A 458 10.17 -11.17 13.34
CA TYR A 458 11.11 -12.26 13.61
C TYR A 458 12.49 -11.73 14.04
N VAL A 459 13.03 -10.72 13.38
CA VAL A 459 14.38 -10.19 13.60
C VAL A 459 14.47 -9.36 14.89
N MET A 460 13.51 -8.48 15.16
CA MET A 460 13.57 -7.50 16.24
C MET A 460 12.60 -7.76 17.40
N GLY A 461 11.70 -8.72 17.24
CA GLY A 461 10.60 -9.03 18.15
C GLY A 461 9.31 -8.31 17.77
N GLU A 462 8.17 -8.99 17.97
CA GLU A 462 6.81 -8.51 17.63
C GLU A 462 6.49 -7.16 18.27
N ALA A 463 6.78 -7.00 19.57
CA ALA A 463 6.51 -5.76 20.28
C ALA A 463 7.30 -4.57 19.72
N LYS A 464 8.54 -4.80 19.32
CA LYS A 464 9.39 -3.77 18.69
C LYS A 464 8.93 -3.44 17.27
N ARG A 465 8.47 -4.42 16.50
CA ARG A 465 7.86 -4.20 15.20
C ARG A 465 6.59 -3.33 15.33
N ASP A 466 5.70 -3.63 16.27
CA ASP A 466 4.49 -2.83 16.50
C ASP A 466 4.85 -1.38 16.91
N GLN A 467 5.84 -1.22 17.77
CA GLN A 467 6.35 0.11 18.14
C GLN A 467 7.00 0.84 16.94
N LEU A 468 7.68 0.12 16.06
CA LEU A 468 8.25 0.68 14.82
C LEU A 468 7.15 1.30 13.95
N MET A 469 6.03 0.61 13.73
CA MET A 469 4.96 1.13 12.87
C MET A 469 4.40 2.46 13.40
N LEU A 470 4.19 2.57 14.72
CA LEU A 470 3.76 3.81 15.36
C LEU A 470 4.85 4.90 15.30
N ASN A 471 6.11 4.56 15.51
CA ASN A 471 7.21 5.50 15.42
C ASN A 471 7.39 6.01 13.98
N TYR A 472 7.19 5.15 12.98
CA TYR A 472 7.25 5.53 11.57
C TYR A 472 6.12 6.51 11.23
N TYR A 473 4.87 6.22 11.63
CA TYR A 473 3.75 7.15 11.50
C TYR A 473 4.05 8.51 12.15
N ASN A 474 4.47 8.52 13.42
CA ASN A 474 4.71 9.77 14.15
C ASN A 474 5.85 10.61 13.57
N THR A 475 6.86 9.96 12.98
CA THR A 475 8.02 10.63 12.41
C THR A 475 7.74 11.18 11.00
N TRP A 476 6.96 10.45 10.21
CA TRP A 476 6.87 10.69 8.78
C TRP A 476 5.47 11.08 8.26
N LYS A 477 4.45 11.15 9.10
CA LYS A 477 3.11 11.58 8.65
C LYS A 477 3.17 12.93 7.93
N PHE A 478 2.44 13.02 6.81
CA PHE A 478 2.38 14.17 5.91
C PHE A 478 3.71 14.54 5.25
N LYS A 479 4.55 13.53 5.04
CA LYS A 479 5.83 13.67 4.35
C LYS A 479 6.00 12.58 3.31
N HIS A 480 7.14 12.65 2.60
CA HIS A 480 7.55 11.69 1.58
C HIS A 480 8.71 10.81 2.09
N PRO A 481 8.46 9.79 2.92
CA PRO A 481 9.50 8.87 3.36
C PRO A 481 9.91 7.92 2.22
N ASN A 482 11.15 7.42 2.32
CA ASN A 482 11.67 6.36 1.46
C ASN A 482 12.11 5.14 2.27
N ALA A 483 12.59 4.09 1.59
CA ALA A 483 13.03 2.86 2.22
C ALA A 483 14.11 3.07 3.31
N ASN A 484 15.07 3.98 3.08
CA ASN A 484 16.11 4.27 4.07
C ASN A 484 15.54 4.95 5.31
N ASP A 485 14.54 5.81 5.15
CA ASP A 485 13.87 6.48 6.27
C ASP A 485 13.15 5.48 7.17
N PHE A 486 12.44 4.51 6.57
CA PHE A 486 11.80 3.42 7.30
C PHE A 486 12.80 2.56 8.07
N ILE A 487 13.89 2.13 7.42
CA ILE A 487 14.94 1.33 8.08
C ILE A 487 15.61 2.11 9.22
N ARG A 488 15.88 3.41 9.06
CA ARG A 488 16.42 4.24 10.14
C ARG A 488 15.49 4.32 11.36
N VAL A 489 14.17 4.37 11.14
CA VAL A 489 13.21 4.30 12.26
C VAL A 489 13.23 2.91 12.90
N ALA A 490 13.36 1.84 12.11
CA ALA A 490 13.48 0.48 12.61
C ALA A 490 14.74 0.29 13.47
N GLU A 491 15.89 0.78 13.01
CA GLU A 491 17.15 0.76 13.76
C GLU A 491 17.04 1.52 15.09
N LYS A 492 16.49 2.75 15.06
CA LYS A 492 16.27 3.53 16.28
C LYS A 492 15.31 2.89 17.27
N THR A 493 14.30 2.19 16.77
CA THR A 493 13.29 1.53 17.61
C THR A 493 13.83 0.24 18.24
N SER A 494 14.58 -0.53 17.48
CA SER A 494 15.11 -1.83 17.94
C SER A 494 16.44 -1.73 18.69
N GLY A 495 17.28 -0.77 18.33
CA GLY A 495 18.69 -0.71 18.72
C GLY A 495 19.60 -1.63 17.89
N LEU A 496 19.08 -2.23 16.82
CA LEU A 496 19.81 -3.14 15.93
C LEU A 496 20.23 -2.42 14.64
N GLN A 497 21.29 -2.90 13.98
CA GLN A 497 21.62 -2.51 12.61
C GLN A 497 20.81 -3.36 11.62
N LEU A 498 20.11 -2.72 10.68
CA LEU A 498 19.16 -3.40 9.79
C LEU A 498 19.37 -3.10 8.29
N GLN A 499 20.44 -2.38 7.93
CA GLN A 499 20.75 -2.10 6.52
C GLN A 499 21.00 -3.39 5.71
N TRP A 500 21.62 -4.41 6.33
CA TRP A 500 21.81 -5.71 5.71
C TRP A 500 20.47 -6.37 5.34
N LEU A 501 19.45 -6.24 6.20
CA LEU A 501 18.13 -6.81 5.94
C LEU A 501 17.47 -6.16 4.72
N LYS A 502 17.53 -4.82 4.60
CA LYS A 502 17.08 -4.11 3.41
C LYS A 502 17.84 -4.56 2.16
N GLU A 503 19.18 -4.66 2.26
CA GLU A 503 20.02 -5.02 1.10
C GLU A 503 19.69 -6.41 0.56
N TYR A 504 19.49 -7.38 1.44
CA TYR A 504 19.16 -8.73 1.03
C TYR A 504 17.70 -8.91 0.64
N TRP A 505 16.75 -8.34 1.39
CA TRP A 505 15.32 -8.55 1.16
C TRP A 505 14.74 -7.64 0.09
N VAL A 506 15.04 -6.35 0.14
CA VAL A 506 14.46 -5.34 -0.77
C VAL A 506 15.22 -5.25 -2.08
N ASN A 507 16.56 -5.24 -2.01
CA ASN A 507 17.41 -4.96 -3.17
C ASN A 507 17.90 -6.21 -3.89
N SER A 508 17.48 -7.42 -3.46
CA SER A 508 17.92 -8.66 -4.11
C SER A 508 16.81 -9.73 -4.15
N THR A 509 17.09 -10.80 -4.88
CA THR A 509 16.27 -12.02 -4.96
C THR A 509 16.92 -13.20 -4.24
N LYS A 510 17.84 -12.92 -3.31
CA LYS A 510 18.48 -13.96 -2.51
C LYS A 510 17.48 -14.58 -1.55
N THR A 511 17.53 -15.90 -1.42
CA THR A 511 16.58 -16.68 -0.62
C THR A 511 17.18 -17.11 0.71
N ILE A 512 16.29 -17.29 1.69
CA ILE A 512 16.57 -17.88 2.99
C ILE A 512 16.34 -19.38 2.87
N ASP A 513 17.34 -20.17 3.28
CA ASP A 513 17.29 -21.64 3.36
C ASP A 513 18.32 -22.08 4.40
N TYR A 514 17.86 -22.61 5.52
CA TYR A 514 18.66 -23.15 6.61
C TYR A 514 18.29 -24.61 6.84
N GLY A 515 19.25 -25.46 7.11
CA GLY A 515 19.00 -26.88 7.36
C GLY A 515 19.79 -27.41 8.56
N LEU A 516 19.25 -28.46 9.18
CA LEU A 516 19.99 -29.29 10.12
C LEU A 516 21.05 -30.07 9.34
N ASN A 517 22.31 -29.93 9.75
CA ASN A 517 23.45 -30.50 9.01
C ASN A 517 23.98 -31.78 9.67
N ASP A 518 24.25 -31.74 10.99
CA ASP A 518 24.82 -32.87 11.74
C ASP A 518 24.43 -32.82 13.21
N ILE A 519 24.34 -33.99 13.84
CA ILE A 519 24.01 -34.14 15.27
C ILE A 519 24.92 -35.19 15.84
N GLN A 520 25.75 -34.83 16.83
CA GLN A 520 26.74 -35.67 17.45
C GLN A 520 26.55 -35.76 18.96
N VAL A 521 27.02 -36.85 19.56
CA VAL A 521 27.08 -36.97 21.02
C VAL A 521 28.27 -36.14 21.54
N SER A 522 28.05 -35.33 22.57
CA SER A 522 29.08 -34.53 23.25
C SER A 522 28.96 -34.72 24.78
N GLY A 523 29.50 -35.82 25.30
CA GLY A 523 29.39 -36.11 26.72
C GLY A 523 27.95 -36.20 27.21
N ASN A 524 27.55 -35.32 28.13
CA ASN A 524 26.19 -35.17 28.63
C ASN A 524 25.31 -34.19 27.82
N ALA A 525 25.75 -33.80 26.64
CA ALA A 525 25.05 -32.90 25.71
C ALA A 525 24.97 -33.54 24.32
N ALA A 526 24.23 -32.92 23.42
CA ALA A 526 24.33 -33.15 21.99
C ALA A 526 24.94 -31.90 21.30
N LEU A 527 25.80 -32.12 20.34
CA LEU A 527 26.38 -31.10 19.49
C LEU A 527 25.55 -31.04 18.20
N ILE A 528 24.84 -29.93 18.01
CA ILE A 528 23.96 -29.71 16.85
C ILE A 528 24.65 -28.75 15.90
N SER A 529 24.79 -29.15 14.63
CA SER A 529 25.29 -28.31 13.56
C SER A 529 24.15 -27.91 12.61
N ILE A 530 24.03 -26.61 12.33
CA ILE A 530 23.09 -26.05 11.35
C ILE A 530 23.85 -25.39 10.20
N GLN A 531 23.27 -25.41 9.01
CA GLN A 531 23.87 -24.87 7.80
C GLN A 531 22.99 -23.82 7.17
N ARG A 532 23.59 -22.71 6.74
CA ARG A 532 22.98 -21.77 5.82
C ARG A 532 23.19 -22.25 4.38
N ILE A 533 22.13 -22.69 3.74
CA ILE A 533 22.13 -23.19 2.34
C ILE A 533 21.84 -22.01 1.39
N GLY A 534 20.86 -21.19 1.77
CA GLY A 534 20.52 -19.97 1.04
C GLY A 534 21.60 -18.89 1.11
N LYS A 535 21.49 -17.89 0.27
CA LYS A 535 22.46 -16.76 0.21
C LYS A 535 22.10 -15.58 1.09
N PHE A 536 20.95 -15.62 1.73
CA PHE A 536 20.47 -14.58 2.63
C PHE A 536 20.77 -14.97 4.10
N PRO A 537 21.68 -14.27 4.79
CA PRO A 537 21.99 -14.57 6.19
C PRO A 537 20.90 -14.05 7.12
N MET A 538 20.58 -14.81 8.16
CA MET A 538 19.56 -14.48 9.16
C MET A 538 20.06 -14.80 10.57
N PRO A 539 19.54 -14.13 11.62
CA PRO A 539 19.56 -14.70 12.96
C PRO A 539 18.71 -15.98 12.96
N VAL A 540 19.08 -16.97 13.75
CA VAL A 540 18.40 -18.27 13.73
C VAL A 540 17.92 -18.66 15.11
N GLU A 541 16.70 -19.17 15.18
CA GLU A 541 16.10 -19.81 16.35
C GLU A 541 15.99 -21.31 16.10
N VAL A 542 16.43 -22.11 17.08
CA VAL A 542 16.27 -23.56 17.05
C VAL A 542 15.61 -24.02 18.35
N VAL A 543 14.49 -24.72 18.22
CA VAL A 543 13.84 -25.35 19.40
C VAL A 543 14.24 -26.81 19.48
N VAL A 544 14.80 -27.18 20.61
CA VAL A 544 15.08 -28.58 21.00
C VAL A 544 14.01 -29.03 21.98
N THR A 545 13.27 -30.07 21.63
CA THR A 545 12.24 -30.67 22.49
C THR A 545 12.73 -32.02 23.02
N TYR A 546 12.62 -32.21 24.31
CA TYR A 546 13.05 -33.41 24.99
C TYR A 546 11.91 -34.43 25.20
N LYS A 547 12.27 -35.70 25.45
CA LYS A 547 11.31 -36.80 25.69
C LYS A 547 10.50 -36.61 26.97
N ASP A 548 10.99 -35.84 27.94
CA ASP A 548 10.29 -35.48 29.17
C ASP A 548 9.24 -34.36 28.98
N GLY A 549 9.10 -33.82 27.73
CA GLY A 549 8.17 -32.76 27.39
C GLY A 549 8.72 -31.35 27.60
N THR A 550 9.92 -31.18 28.12
CA THR A 550 10.57 -29.86 28.23
C THR A 550 11.15 -29.43 26.89
N SER A 551 11.37 -28.11 26.73
CA SER A 551 11.97 -27.54 25.51
C SER A 551 12.90 -26.40 25.88
N GLU A 552 13.89 -26.17 25.03
CA GLU A 552 14.78 -25.01 25.07
C GLU A 552 14.87 -24.36 23.68
N LEU A 553 14.98 -23.04 23.67
CA LEU A 553 15.15 -22.23 22.46
C LEU A 553 16.59 -21.73 22.39
N HIS A 554 17.34 -22.20 21.40
CA HIS A 554 18.67 -21.70 21.10
C HIS A 554 18.57 -20.56 20.11
N TYR A 555 19.09 -19.37 20.47
CA TYR A 555 19.09 -18.18 19.62
C TYR A 555 20.51 -17.76 19.24
N MET A 556 20.79 -17.73 17.96
CA MET A 556 22.04 -17.30 17.35
C MET A 556 21.80 -15.95 16.63
N PRO A 557 22.16 -14.82 17.24
CA PRO A 557 22.06 -13.52 16.55
C PRO A 557 23.05 -13.47 15.37
N LEU A 558 22.71 -12.71 14.35
CA LEU A 558 23.62 -12.47 13.23
C LEU A 558 24.58 -11.32 13.57
N ASP A 559 25.87 -11.47 13.30
CA ASP A 559 26.89 -10.44 13.58
C ASP A 559 26.61 -9.09 12.94
N LEU A 560 25.97 -9.06 11.76
CA LEU A 560 25.56 -7.81 11.07
C LEU A 560 24.51 -6.99 11.84
N MET A 561 23.84 -7.59 12.84
CA MET A 561 22.82 -6.90 13.65
C MET A 561 23.44 -6.03 14.74
N LEU A 562 24.69 -6.28 15.14
CA LEU A 562 25.37 -5.69 16.31
C LEU A 562 24.49 -5.75 17.57
N GLY A 563 23.86 -6.87 17.79
CA GLY A 563 22.93 -7.16 18.89
C GLY A 563 21.97 -8.29 18.58
N GLY A 564 20.96 -8.47 19.42
CA GLY A 564 19.95 -9.50 19.27
C GLY A 564 18.59 -9.09 19.84
N LYS A 565 17.54 -9.83 19.47
CA LYS A 565 16.22 -9.61 20.04
C LYS A 565 16.11 -10.15 21.45
N GLN A 566 15.18 -9.61 22.22
CA GLN A 566 14.81 -10.13 23.52
C GLN A 566 13.99 -11.42 23.37
N GLN A 567 13.99 -12.24 24.42
CA GLN A 567 13.17 -13.45 24.49
C GLN A 567 11.70 -13.15 24.23
N GLU A 568 11.09 -13.97 23.38
CA GLU A 568 9.65 -13.99 23.13
C GLU A 568 9.07 -15.33 23.60
N GLY A 569 7.87 -15.28 24.17
CA GLY A 569 7.18 -16.50 24.63
C GLY A 569 7.73 -17.13 25.92
N ALA A 570 7.25 -18.34 26.22
CA ALA A 570 7.49 -19.03 27.50
C ALA A 570 8.69 -20.00 27.48
N ILE A 571 9.19 -20.41 26.32
CA ILE A 571 10.32 -21.32 26.20
C ILE A 571 11.60 -20.58 26.62
N LYS A 572 12.37 -21.19 27.53
CA LYS A 572 13.64 -20.60 27.98
C LYS A 572 14.59 -20.41 26.80
N GLN A 573 14.99 -19.17 26.56
CA GLN A 573 15.95 -18.81 25.52
C GLN A 573 17.39 -18.93 26.04
N ILE A 574 18.22 -19.62 25.27
CA ILE A 574 19.67 -19.70 25.43
C ILE A 574 20.32 -18.90 24.34
N ASN A 575 20.96 -17.79 24.70
CA ASN A 575 21.65 -16.93 23.74
C ASN A 575 23.05 -17.47 23.48
N HIS A 576 23.37 -17.62 22.21
CA HIS A 576 24.68 -18.03 21.73
C HIS A 576 25.51 -16.83 21.25
N PRO A 577 26.84 -16.97 21.07
CA PRO A 577 27.65 -16.02 20.34
C PRO A 577 27.09 -15.77 18.94
N GLU A 578 27.36 -14.57 18.40
CA GLU A 578 26.89 -14.16 17.09
C GLU A 578 27.35 -15.11 15.99
N TRP A 579 26.46 -15.47 15.08
CA TRP A 579 26.80 -16.19 13.86
C TRP A 579 27.43 -15.21 12.87
N LYS A 580 28.70 -15.45 12.53
CA LYS A 580 29.40 -14.63 11.54
C LYS A 580 28.80 -14.87 10.16
N TRP A 581 28.31 -13.84 9.51
CA TRP A 581 27.58 -13.94 8.25
C TRP A 581 28.38 -14.66 7.13
N ALA A 582 29.71 -14.60 7.18
CA ALA A 582 30.57 -15.28 6.22
C ALA A 582 30.67 -16.81 6.42
N GLN A 583 30.35 -17.30 7.64
CA GLN A 583 30.43 -18.73 7.94
C GLN A 583 29.18 -19.47 7.46
N PRO A 584 29.33 -20.59 6.71
CA PRO A 584 28.16 -21.34 6.22
C PRO A 584 27.51 -22.22 7.28
N THR A 585 28.20 -22.56 8.38
CA THR A 585 27.72 -23.46 9.43
C THR A 585 27.87 -22.84 10.81
N TYR A 586 26.99 -23.26 11.72
CA TYR A 586 27.06 -22.92 13.14
C TYR A 586 26.79 -24.17 13.98
N THR A 587 27.53 -24.32 15.09
CA THR A 587 27.42 -25.48 15.96
C THR A 587 27.21 -25.01 17.40
N PHE A 588 26.26 -25.65 18.10
CA PHE A 588 25.96 -25.36 19.50
C PHE A 588 25.69 -26.64 20.28
N GLU A 589 25.82 -26.59 21.60
CA GLU A 589 25.52 -27.67 22.51
C GLU A 589 24.15 -27.50 23.18
N THR A 590 23.45 -28.63 23.37
CA THR A 590 22.20 -28.72 24.14
C THR A 590 22.48 -28.88 25.63
N THR A 591 21.47 -28.69 26.48
CA THR A 591 21.62 -28.88 27.94
C THR A 591 21.43 -30.33 28.38
N GLN A 592 20.85 -31.18 27.53
CA GLN A 592 20.64 -32.59 27.78
C GLN A 592 21.27 -33.47 26.69
N PRO A 593 21.57 -34.74 26.95
CA PRO A 593 22.22 -35.64 26.00
C PRO A 593 21.30 -36.01 24.82
N LEU A 594 21.92 -36.43 23.71
CA LEU A 594 21.22 -36.78 22.47
C LEU A 594 20.07 -37.79 22.66
N ASN A 595 20.24 -38.79 23.52
CA ASN A 595 19.22 -39.80 23.79
C ASN A 595 17.97 -39.24 24.51
N ALA A 596 18.07 -38.07 25.14
CA ALA A 596 16.93 -37.36 25.73
C ALA A 596 16.15 -36.50 24.71
N ILE A 597 16.73 -36.21 23.56
CA ILE A 597 16.10 -35.37 22.54
C ILE A 597 15.00 -36.14 21.84
N LYS A 598 13.84 -35.50 21.69
CA LYS A 598 12.69 -35.95 20.89
C LYS A 598 12.73 -35.37 19.48
N SER A 599 12.91 -34.03 19.34
CA SER A 599 12.96 -33.35 18.06
C SER A 599 13.80 -32.08 18.14
N ILE A 600 14.31 -31.66 16.99
CA ILE A 600 15.01 -30.39 16.76
C ILE A 600 14.34 -29.69 15.58
N GLU A 601 14.01 -28.43 15.74
CA GLU A 601 13.31 -27.66 14.68
C GLU A 601 13.84 -26.23 14.59
N ILE A 602 14.27 -25.82 13.39
CA ILE A 602 14.65 -24.44 13.05
C ILE A 602 13.36 -23.65 12.83
N ASP A 603 13.22 -22.51 13.50
CA ASP A 603 12.07 -21.60 13.42
C ASP A 603 10.70 -22.32 13.36
N PRO A 604 10.25 -22.97 14.45
CA PRO A 604 8.93 -23.61 14.47
C PRO A 604 7.77 -22.61 14.30
N SER A 605 8.04 -21.31 14.50
CA SER A 605 7.04 -20.25 14.25
C SER A 605 6.77 -19.99 12.75
N GLN A 606 7.69 -20.41 11.89
CA GLN A 606 7.69 -20.17 10.44
C GLN A 606 7.63 -18.69 10.05
N ARG A 607 8.07 -17.79 10.95
CA ARG A 607 8.17 -16.34 10.66
C ARG A 607 9.41 -15.99 9.84
N MET A 608 10.43 -16.84 9.82
CA MET A 608 11.52 -16.79 8.86
C MET A 608 11.07 -17.47 7.57
N PRO A 609 10.94 -16.75 6.45
CA PRO A 609 10.38 -17.29 5.20
C PRO A 609 11.40 -18.17 4.47
N ASP A 610 11.72 -19.30 5.06
CA ASP A 610 12.61 -20.33 4.52
C ASP A 610 11.94 -21.03 3.33
N ILE A 611 12.63 -21.09 2.19
CA ILE A 611 12.08 -21.64 0.94
C ILE A 611 12.01 -23.17 0.95
N ASN A 612 12.69 -23.84 1.89
CA ASN A 612 12.76 -25.29 2.00
C ASN A 612 12.56 -25.80 3.42
N ARG A 613 11.34 -25.83 3.89
CA ARG A 613 11.01 -26.27 5.26
C ARG A 613 11.27 -27.75 5.54
N SER A 614 11.54 -28.58 4.52
CA SER A 614 11.74 -30.02 4.70
C SER A 614 13.06 -30.36 5.40
N ASN A 615 14.03 -29.46 5.41
CA ASN A 615 15.34 -29.60 6.06
C ASN A 615 15.44 -28.92 7.44
N ASN A 616 14.36 -28.26 7.89
CA ASN A 616 14.35 -27.50 9.14
C ASN A 616 14.04 -28.37 10.37
N LYS A 617 13.52 -29.58 10.22
CA LYS A 617 13.10 -30.43 11.35
C LYS A 617 13.63 -31.84 11.24
N ILE A 618 14.01 -32.38 12.38
CA ILE A 618 14.32 -33.80 12.55
C ILE A 618 13.65 -34.32 13.84
N GLU A 619 13.15 -35.53 13.78
CA GLU A 619 12.70 -36.30 14.95
C GLU A 619 13.71 -37.38 15.23
N ILE A 620 14.15 -37.49 16.49
CA ILE A 620 15.12 -38.50 16.94
C ILE A 620 14.34 -39.74 17.31
N PRO A 621 14.59 -40.89 16.67
CA PRO A 621 13.93 -42.16 17.02
C PRO A 621 14.17 -42.55 18.47
N ASN A 622 13.23 -43.30 19.05
CA ASN A 622 13.33 -43.82 20.43
C ASN A 622 14.47 -44.82 20.60
#